data_46182aa8309c2c299926a0e777513469
#
_entry.id   46182aa8309c2c299926a0e777513469
#
_cell.length_a   1.000
_cell.length_b   1.000
_cell.length_c   1.000
_cell.angle_alpha   90.00
_cell.angle_beta   90.00
_cell.angle_gamma   90.00
#
_symmetry.space_group_name_H-M   'P 1'
#
loop_
_entity.id
_entity.type
_entity.pdbx_description
1 polymer ?
#
loop_
_entity_poly.entity_id
_entity_poly.type
_entity_poly.pdbx_seq_one_letter_code
_entity_poly.pdbx_strand_id
1 'polypeptide(L)'
;MARLSSAALVLAVLPALAGAGAEYGREPAAAPTRLEARALEAVRTRVRPAPGTSPALVLAARELAARAASGAREPIARAAVRAALARALASDPSPAAVLVEAAPDEVPAAVARALPRPSATHAGVGAVERDGTAFVVVLLSERRARLDPFPREVAPGAQAALSGTLLAPFSRPRVFITRPGGEVVDAGGAAGPAFRVPLEFPGAGRHVVEVVAEGEGGPEVAALLTVAAGGASLDAPARTAAAPEPADRSSSEAGVLAALNATRARHGLAPVTAAPEVAAVARRHAEAMAAAGRVAHVLPASPDAGARLRGAGVPYRRAYENVARAGTALEAHAAAEDSPAHLANVLRTGATRAGVGIARARLASGDPTVYLTEILIEPTDDGAASPLTPDARVREALWRERARLGLAPLTADAALDALARDAAEHMRTRDEPETDGLADRALGLRRRLAAVDVFVAGGPDDAVRSANVKDARFARVGVGVVAGDSARFGKARLWIAVVYTD
;
A
#
# COMPACT_ATOMS: atom_id res chain seq x y z
N MET A 1 35.71 15.14 46.57
CA MET A 1 36.15 14.41 45.34
C MET A 1 35.40 13.08 45.30
N ALA A 2 34.33 13.00 44.56
CA ALA A 2 33.63 11.76 44.28
C ALA A 2 33.34 11.72 42.77
N ARG A 3 33.98 10.76 42.10
CA ARG A 3 33.82 10.52 40.64
C ARG A 3 32.56 9.71 40.42
N LEU A 4 31.61 10.26 39.69
CA LEU A 4 30.48 9.55 39.11
C LEU A 4 30.92 8.81 37.84
N SER A 5 30.95 7.48 37.92
CA SER A 5 31.17 6.61 36.76
C SER A 5 29.89 6.48 35.98
N SER A 6 29.91 6.93 34.72
CA SER A 6 28.86 6.67 33.74
C SER A 6 28.92 5.20 33.31
N ALA A 7 27.95 4.41 33.71
CA ALA A 7 27.78 3.06 33.22
C ALA A 7 27.08 3.13 31.85
N ALA A 8 27.84 2.86 30.80
CA ALA A 8 27.28 2.62 29.47
C ALA A 8 26.57 1.28 29.48
N LEU A 9 25.25 1.31 29.27
CA LEU A 9 24.41 0.13 29.08
C LEU A 9 24.70 -0.44 27.66
N VAL A 10 25.62 -1.41 27.59
CA VAL A 10 25.83 -2.20 26.39
C VAL A 10 24.68 -3.21 26.33
N LEU A 11 23.71 -2.95 25.44
CA LEU A 11 22.71 -3.94 25.07
C LEU A 11 23.42 -5.08 24.31
N ALA A 12 23.72 -6.15 25.00
CA ALA A 12 24.17 -7.40 24.40
C ALA A 12 23.00 -8.02 23.63
N VAL A 13 23.02 -7.86 22.30
CA VAL A 13 22.18 -8.65 21.41
C VAL A 13 22.74 -10.08 21.43
N LEU A 14 22.13 -10.94 22.23
CA LEU A 14 22.37 -12.38 22.16
C LEU A 14 21.85 -12.87 20.79
N PRO A 15 22.66 -13.53 19.95
CA PRO A 15 22.15 -14.21 18.79
C PRO A 15 21.34 -15.40 19.27
N ALA A 16 20.02 -15.39 19.07
CA ALA A 16 19.22 -16.59 19.15
C ALA A 16 19.76 -17.56 18.11
N LEU A 17 20.39 -18.63 18.53
CA LEU A 17 20.70 -19.81 17.72
C LEU A 17 19.35 -20.47 17.34
N ALA A 18 18.66 -19.91 16.36
CA ALA A 18 17.62 -20.61 15.63
C ALA A 18 18.34 -21.59 14.70
N GLY A 19 18.06 -22.90 14.84
CA GLY A 19 18.40 -23.88 13.82
C GLY A 19 17.96 -23.35 12.45
N ALA A 20 18.64 -23.71 11.37
CA ALA A 20 18.41 -23.20 10.02
C ALA A 20 16.97 -23.46 9.59
N GLY A 21 16.06 -22.58 10.00
CA GLY A 21 14.64 -22.59 9.64
C GLY A 21 14.46 -22.19 8.19
N ALA A 22 13.29 -22.45 7.65
CA ALA A 22 12.94 -22.03 6.31
C ALA A 22 12.93 -20.50 6.21
N GLU A 23 13.67 -19.94 5.25
CA GLU A 23 13.86 -18.48 5.09
C GLU A 23 13.49 -18.01 3.70
N TYR A 24 12.71 -16.94 3.60
CA TYR A 24 12.56 -16.15 2.38
C TYR A 24 13.93 -15.58 1.97
N GLY A 25 14.10 -15.28 0.69
CA GLY A 25 15.37 -14.75 0.17
C GLY A 25 16.45 -15.79 -0.07
N ARG A 26 16.30 -17.01 0.43
CA ARG A 26 17.12 -18.16 0.05
C ARG A 26 16.36 -18.99 -0.97
N GLU A 27 16.88 -19.07 -2.19
CA GLU A 27 16.28 -19.92 -3.23
C GLU A 27 16.49 -21.41 -2.87
N PRO A 28 15.40 -22.19 -2.74
CA PRO A 28 15.51 -23.62 -2.48
C PRO A 28 16.07 -24.36 -3.70
N ALA A 29 16.61 -25.55 -3.51
CA ALA A 29 17.00 -26.39 -4.64
C ALA A 29 15.77 -27.04 -5.28
N ALA A 30 15.58 -26.86 -6.59
CA ALA A 30 14.49 -27.49 -7.35
C ALA A 30 14.96 -27.77 -8.80
N ALA A 31 15.50 -28.96 -9.04
CA ALA A 31 15.80 -29.40 -10.40
C ALA A 31 14.49 -29.70 -11.15
N PRO A 32 14.30 -29.22 -12.37
CA PRO A 32 13.11 -29.51 -13.17
C PRO A 32 13.09 -30.94 -13.63
N THR A 33 11.93 -31.59 -13.66
CA THR A 33 11.72 -32.87 -14.35
C THR A 33 11.81 -32.67 -15.86
N ARG A 34 11.88 -33.77 -16.64
CA ARG A 34 11.92 -33.69 -18.09
C ARG A 34 10.69 -33.00 -18.68
N LEU A 35 9.51 -33.24 -18.11
CA LEU A 35 8.26 -32.59 -18.54
C LEU A 35 8.24 -31.09 -18.21
N GLU A 36 8.63 -30.73 -16.98
CA GLU A 36 8.77 -29.35 -16.57
C GLU A 36 9.76 -28.55 -17.41
N ALA A 37 10.90 -29.16 -17.78
CA ALA A 37 11.90 -28.54 -18.63
C ALA A 37 11.36 -28.24 -20.03
N ARG A 38 10.58 -29.17 -20.64
CA ARG A 38 9.93 -28.98 -21.94
C ARG A 38 8.86 -27.86 -21.86
N ALA A 39 8.07 -27.84 -20.80
CA ALA A 39 7.08 -26.79 -20.58
C ALA A 39 7.74 -25.42 -20.33
N LEU A 40 8.84 -25.37 -19.57
CA LEU A 40 9.61 -24.14 -19.32
C LEU A 40 10.23 -23.58 -20.61
N GLU A 41 10.67 -24.42 -21.51
CA GLU A 41 11.17 -23.98 -22.82
C GLU A 41 10.06 -23.34 -23.66
N ALA A 42 8.85 -23.90 -23.64
CA ALA A 42 7.69 -23.28 -24.28
C ALA A 42 7.36 -21.89 -23.66
N VAL A 43 7.48 -21.76 -22.32
CA VAL A 43 7.35 -20.47 -21.64
C VAL A 43 8.39 -19.46 -22.14
N ARG A 44 9.67 -19.85 -22.18
CA ARG A 44 10.77 -18.98 -22.62
C ARG A 44 10.66 -18.55 -24.08
N THR A 45 10.08 -19.40 -24.92
CA THR A 45 9.82 -19.05 -26.31
C THR A 45 8.67 -18.04 -26.45
N ARG A 46 7.68 -18.12 -25.58
CA ARG A 46 6.45 -17.31 -25.66
C ARG A 46 6.55 -15.95 -24.96
N VAL A 47 7.28 -15.88 -23.85
CA VAL A 47 7.42 -14.67 -23.01
C VAL A 47 8.71 -13.93 -23.41
N ARG A 48 8.65 -12.62 -23.59
CA ARG A 48 9.81 -11.80 -23.98
C ARG A 48 9.96 -10.58 -23.06
N PRO A 49 11.15 -10.29 -22.52
CA PRO A 49 12.36 -11.15 -22.56
C PRO A 49 12.11 -12.50 -21.91
N ALA A 50 12.93 -13.53 -22.26
CA ALA A 50 12.79 -14.86 -21.69
C ALA A 50 13.02 -14.84 -20.17
N PRO A 51 12.07 -15.33 -19.35
CA PRO A 51 12.17 -15.27 -17.90
C PRO A 51 13.23 -16.20 -17.34
N GLY A 52 13.90 -15.78 -16.27
CA GLY A 52 14.73 -16.65 -15.44
C GLY A 52 13.87 -17.70 -14.71
N THR A 53 14.45 -18.86 -14.39
CA THR A 53 13.77 -19.84 -13.55
C THR A 53 13.93 -19.46 -12.08
N SER A 54 12.83 -19.47 -11.32
CA SER A 54 12.86 -19.38 -9.85
C SER A 54 12.52 -20.74 -9.25
N PRO A 55 13.46 -21.39 -8.53
CA PRO A 55 13.21 -22.64 -7.83
C PRO A 55 12.03 -22.56 -6.86
N ALA A 56 11.85 -21.44 -6.16
CA ALA A 56 10.71 -21.24 -5.27
C ALA A 56 9.37 -21.26 -6.03
N LEU A 57 9.31 -20.60 -7.20
CA LEU A 57 8.11 -20.67 -8.05
C LEU A 57 7.89 -22.07 -8.63
N VAL A 58 8.95 -22.84 -8.92
CA VAL A 58 8.83 -24.25 -9.35
C VAL A 58 8.18 -25.09 -8.25
N LEU A 59 8.63 -24.97 -6.98
CA LEU A 59 8.05 -25.72 -5.87
C LEU A 59 6.58 -25.34 -5.64
N ALA A 60 6.24 -24.05 -5.69
CA ALA A 60 4.86 -23.59 -5.59
C ALA A 60 4.00 -24.15 -6.74
N ALA A 61 4.52 -24.13 -7.97
CA ALA A 61 3.81 -24.63 -9.14
C ALA A 61 3.60 -26.15 -9.05
N ARG A 62 4.56 -26.94 -8.53
CA ARG A 62 4.41 -28.38 -8.29
C ARG A 62 3.28 -28.68 -7.31
N GLU A 63 3.21 -27.94 -6.21
CA GLU A 63 2.12 -28.09 -5.24
C GLU A 63 0.75 -27.82 -5.89
N LEU A 64 0.65 -26.75 -6.68
CA LEU A 64 -0.59 -26.41 -7.38
C LEU A 64 -0.96 -27.45 -8.46
N ALA A 65 0.04 -27.99 -9.18
CA ALA A 65 -0.18 -29.08 -10.13
C ALA A 65 -0.67 -30.38 -9.44
N ALA A 66 -0.11 -30.69 -8.27
CA ALA A 66 -0.59 -31.83 -7.48
C ALA A 66 -2.03 -31.64 -6.99
N ARG A 67 -2.40 -30.43 -6.60
CA ARG A 67 -3.80 -30.06 -6.26
C ARG A 67 -4.74 -30.25 -7.47
N ALA A 68 -4.32 -29.81 -8.66
CA ALA A 68 -5.10 -30.00 -9.89
C ALA A 68 -5.28 -31.49 -10.20
N ALA A 69 -4.19 -32.25 -10.18
CA ALA A 69 -4.24 -33.70 -10.39
C ALA A 69 -5.08 -34.45 -9.36
N SER A 70 -5.25 -33.93 -8.13
CA SER A 70 -6.12 -34.50 -7.11
C SER A 70 -7.63 -34.17 -7.31
N GLY A 71 -7.98 -33.38 -8.32
CA GLY A 71 -9.36 -32.98 -8.61
C GLY A 71 -9.86 -31.81 -7.76
N ALA A 72 -8.98 -30.99 -7.19
CA ALA A 72 -9.37 -29.79 -6.46
C ALA A 72 -10.18 -28.85 -7.38
N ARG A 73 -11.33 -28.34 -6.89
CA ARG A 73 -12.27 -27.54 -7.68
C ARG A 73 -11.64 -26.25 -8.26
N GLU A 74 -10.76 -25.61 -7.50
CA GLU A 74 -10.08 -24.38 -7.89
C GLU A 74 -8.59 -24.46 -7.50
N PRO A 75 -7.79 -25.29 -8.22
CA PRO A 75 -6.43 -25.59 -7.79
C PRO A 75 -5.49 -24.38 -7.79
N ILE A 76 -5.73 -23.40 -8.66
CA ILE A 76 -4.95 -22.18 -8.79
C ILE A 76 -5.69 -20.94 -8.30
N ALA A 77 -6.73 -21.13 -7.44
CA ALA A 77 -7.37 -19.99 -6.76
C ALA A 77 -6.33 -19.14 -6.02
N ARG A 78 -6.56 -17.83 -5.93
CA ARG A 78 -5.63 -16.87 -5.31
C ARG A 78 -5.11 -17.33 -3.93
N ALA A 79 -6.01 -17.83 -3.06
CA ALA A 79 -5.62 -18.31 -1.74
C ALA A 79 -4.68 -19.51 -1.81
N ALA A 80 -4.95 -20.46 -2.72
CA ALA A 80 -4.09 -21.62 -2.96
C ALA A 80 -2.70 -21.19 -3.48
N VAL A 81 -2.65 -20.29 -4.45
CA VAL A 81 -1.39 -19.72 -4.96
C VAL A 81 -0.59 -19.06 -3.85
N ARG A 82 -1.21 -18.21 -3.03
CA ARG A 82 -0.53 -17.53 -1.91
C ARG A 82 0.03 -18.52 -0.88
N ALA A 83 -0.75 -19.54 -0.54
CA ALA A 83 -0.31 -20.58 0.40
C ALA A 83 0.85 -21.39 -0.16
N ALA A 84 0.80 -21.80 -1.43
CA ALA A 84 1.89 -22.50 -2.11
C ALA A 84 3.17 -21.63 -2.18
N LEU A 85 3.05 -20.34 -2.49
CA LEU A 85 4.19 -19.41 -2.48
C LEU A 85 4.83 -19.31 -1.10
N ALA A 86 4.02 -19.18 -0.03
CA ALA A 86 4.51 -19.10 1.34
C ALA A 86 5.24 -20.37 1.76
N ARG A 87 4.71 -21.56 1.41
CA ARG A 87 5.37 -22.85 1.69
C ARG A 87 6.66 -23.01 0.90
N ALA A 88 6.69 -22.52 -0.33
CA ALA A 88 7.86 -22.57 -1.21
C ALA A 88 8.87 -21.43 -0.95
N LEU A 89 8.63 -20.54 0.04
CA LEU A 89 9.50 -19.39 0.36
C LEU A 89 9.61 -18.36 -0.77
N ALA A 90 8.63 -18.30 -1.66
CA ALA A 90 8.53 -17.27 -2.68
C ALA A 90 7.89 -16.01 -2.11
N SER A 91 8.51 -14.86 -2.33
CA SER A 91 8.01 -13.55 -1.92
C SER A 91 7.31 -12.78 -3.04
N ASP A 92 7.12 -13.42 -4.17
CA ASP A 92 6.47 -12.84 -5.35
C ASP A 92 4.99 -12.51 -5.03
N PRO A 93 4.53 -11.24 -5.13
CA PRO A 93 3.25 -10.84 -4.52
C PRO A 93 2.02 -11.35 -5.25
N SER A 94 2.08 -11.45 -6.58
CA SER A 94 0.93 -11.82 -7.42
C SER A 94 1.39 -12.40 -8.77
N PRO A 95 2.03 -13.58 -8.78
CA PRO A 95 2.40 -14.21 -10.04
C PRO A 95 1.13 -14.57 -10.84
N ALA A 96 1.18 -14.40 -12.15
CA ALA A 96 0.16 -14.95 -13.02
C ALA A 96 0.24 -16.47 -12.98
N ALA A 97 -0.86 -17.15 -12.67
CA ALA A 97 -0.95 -18.61 -12.63
C ALA A 97 -1.79 -19.12 -13.81
N VAL A 98 -1.26 -20.09 -14.52
CA VAL A 98 -1.94 -20.75 -15.66
C VAL A 98 -1.90 -22.24 -15.40
N LEU A 99 -3.06 -22.90 -15.46
CA LEU A 99 -3.20 -24.35 -15.43
C LEU A 99 -3.42 -24.85 -16.86
N VAL A 100 -2.71 -25.88 -17.22
CA VAL A 100 -2.84 -26.61 -18.50
C VAL A 100 -3.03 -28.10 -18.19
N GLU A 101 -4.03 -28.70 -18.84
CA GLU A 101 -4.29 -30.13 -18.84
C GLU A 101 -4.15 -30.63 -20.27
N ALA A 102 -3.23 -31.57 -20.51
CA ALA A 102 -2.92 -32.09 -21.83
C ALA A 102 -2.26 -33.45 -21.76
N ALA A 103 -2.18 -34.18 -22.88
CA ALA A 103 -1.31 -35.33 -22.98
C ALA A 103 0.16 -34.89 -22.81
N PRO A 104 1.06 -35.72 -22.19
CA PRO A 104 2.43 -35.32 -21.88
C PRO A 104 3.25 -34.84 -23.08
N ASP A 105 3.01 -35.36 -24.27
CA ASP A 105 3.67 -34.96 -25.51
C ASP A 105 3.13 -33.62 -26.08
N GLU A 106 1.89 -33.27 -25.79
CA GLU A 106 1.24 -32.04 -26.22
C GLU A 106 1.49 -30.83 -25.28
N VAL A 107 2.05 -31.06 -24.08
CA VAL A 107 2.27 -30.02 -23.06
C VAL A 107 2.97 -28.78 -23.61
N PRO A 108 4.06 -28.83 -24.39
CA PRO A 108 4.70 -27.61 -24.89
C PRO A 108 3.76 -26.76 -25.75
N ALA A 109 2.99 -27.37 -26.64
CA ALA A 109 2.05 -26.67 -27.50
C ALA A 109 0.86 -26.10 -26.70
N ALA A 110 0.35 -26.87 -25.74
CA ALA A 110 -0.75 -26.45 -24.87
C ALA A 110 -0.34 -25.26 -23.96
N VAL A 111 0.84 -25.29 -23.38
CA VAL A 111 1.42 -24.17 -22.61
C VAL A 111 1.59 -22.94 -23.50
N ALA A 112 2.16 -23.07 -24.68
CA ALA A 112 2.34 -21.95 -25.60
C ALA A 112 1.00 -21.29 -26.01
N ARG A 113 -0.08 -22.07 -26.14
CA ARG A 113 -1.44 -21.55 -26.44
C ARG A 113 -2.09 -20.86 -25.24
N ALA A 114 -1.93 -21.44 -24.03
CA ALA A 114 -2.59 -20.96 -22.83
C ALA A 114 -1.94 -19.69 -22.26
N LEU A 115 -0.65 -19.46 -22.53
CA LEU A 115 0.04 -18.31 -22.00
C LEU A 115 -0.43 -17.03 -22.72
N PRO A 116 -0.91 -16.00 -21.97
CA PRO A 116 -0.99 -14.64 -22.47
C PRO A 116 0.44 -14.23 -22.92
N ARG A 117 0.60 -13.03 -23.49
CA ARG A 117 1.92 -12.43 -23.74
C ARG A 117 2.28 -11.46 -22.60
N PRO A 118 2.49 -11.92 -21.33
CA PRO A 118 2.87 -11.05 -20.24
C PRO A 118 4.37 -10.74 -20.34
N SER A 119 4.76 -9.61 -19.78
CA SER A 119 6.12 -9.43 -19.30
C SER A 119 6.30 -10.28 -18.03
N ALA A 120 7.42 -10.94 -17.90
CA ALA A 120 7.80 -11.65 -16.68
C ALA A 120 9.32 -11.71 -16.60
N THR A 121 9.84 -11.49 -15.40
CA THR A 121 11.28 -11.63 -15.14
C THR A 121 11.64 -13.03 -14.67
N HIS A 122 10.70 -13.73 -14.04
CA HIS A 122 10.87 -15.07 -13.47
C HIS A 122 9.67 -15.96 -13.77
N ALA A 123 9.97 -17.26 -13.93
CA ALA A 123 8.96 -18.29 -14.12
C ALA A 123 9.25 -19.51 -13.25
N GLY A 124 8.18 -20.21 -12.85
CA GLY A 124 8.24 -21.56 -12.30
C GLY A 124 7.23 -22.45 -13.00
N VAL A 125 7.59 -23.68 -13.27
CA VAL A 125 6.72 -24.70 -13.86
C VAL A 125 6.73 -25.91 -12.96
N GLY A 126 5.54 -26.40 -12.61
CA GLY A 126 5.32 -27.66 -11.92
C GLY A 126 4.40 -28.56 -12.73
N ALA A 127 4.66 -29.85 -12.76
CA ALA A 127 3.88 -30.81 -13.52
C ALA A 127 3.67 -32.09 -12.72
N VAL A 128 2.47 -32.67 -12.83
CA VAL A 128 2.10 -34.00 -12.32
C VAL A 128 1.36 -34.71 -13.41
N GLU A 129 1.77 -35.95 -13.67
CA GLU A 129 1.08 -36.86 -14.59
C GLU A 129 0.16 -37.79 -13.80
N ARG A 130 -1.09 -37.94 -14.25
CA ARG A 130 -2.07 -38.86 -13.70
C ARG A 130 -2.99 -39.38 -14.81
N ASP A 131 -3.13 -40.69 -14.89
CA ASP A 131 -4.07 -41.36 -15.81
C ASP A 131 -3.87 -40.90 -17.29
N GLY A 132 -2.62 -40.72 -17.71
CA GLY A 132 -2.26 -40.28 -19.06
C GLY A 132 -2.42 -38.80 -19.34
N THR A 133 -2.85 -38.01 -18.35
CA THR A 133 -2.97 -36.58 -18.43
C THR A 133 -1.90 -35.89 -17.61
N ALA A 134 -1.23 -34.90 -18.16
CA ALA A 134 -0.33 -34.00 -17.47
C ALA A 134 -1.07 -32.74 -16.99
N PHE A 135 -1.03 -32.50 -15.69
CA PHE A 135 -1.48 -31.27 -15.04
C PHE A 135 -0.26 -30.37 -14.86
N VAL A 136 -0.23 -29.26 -15.59
CA VAL A 136 0.92 -28.34 -15.60
C VAL A 136 0.50 -26.97 -15.11
N VAL A 137 1.13 -26.48 -14.05
CA VAL A 137 0.96 -25.12 -13.58
C VAL A 137 2.19 -24.29 -13.95
N VAL A 138 1.95 -23.15 -14.58
CA VAL A 138 2.96 -22.14 -14.89
C VAL A 138 2.69 -20.93 -14.00
N LEU A 139 3.71 -20.49 -13.25
CA LEU A 139 3.72 -19.24 -12.51
C LEU A 139 4.67 -18.26 -13.18
N LEU A 140 4.18 -17.05 -13.48
CA LEU A 140 4.96 -15.97 -14.10
C LEU A 140 4.98 -14.76 -13.16
N SER A 141 6.15 -14.24 -12.85
CA SER A 141 6.34 -13.13 -11.93
C SER A 141 7.21 -12.02 -12.50
N GLU A 142 6.84 -10.79 -12.24
CA GLU A 142 7.71 -9.62 -12.34
C GLU A 142 8.31 -9.35 -10.97
N ARG A 143 9.52 -9.86 -10.74
CA ARG A 143 10.21 -9.67 -9.46
C ARG A 143 10.68 -8.22 -9.34
N ARG A 144 10.30 -7.56 -8.23
CA ARG A 144 10.57 -6.14 -7.96
C ARG A 144 11.53 -5.92 -6.81
N ALA A 145 11.76 -6.93 -6.00
CA ALA A 145 12.69 -6.88 -4.88
C ALA A 145 13.51 -8.16 -4.78
N ARG A 146 14.71 -8.04 -4.24
CA ARG A 146 15.52 -9.14 -3.75
C ARG A 146 15.65 -8.98 -2.24
N LEU A 147 15.14 -9.97 -1.51
CA LEU A 147 15.20 -10.00 -0.05
C LEU A 147 16.48 -10.68 0.41
N ASP A 148 17.05 -10.22 1.52
CA ASP A 148 18.00 -10.98 2.31
C ASP A 148 17.26 -12.09 3.07
N PRO A 149 17.97 -13.10 3.61
CA PRO A 149 17.36 -14.18 4.37
C PRO A 149 16.46 -13.65 5.50
N PHE A 150 15.19 -14.07 5.49
CA PHE A 150 14.18 -13.67 6.47
C PHE A 150 13.33 -14.86 6.90
N PRO A 151 13.14 -15.10 8.23
CA PRO A 151 12.48 -16.30 8.72
C PRO A 151 11.00 -16.36 8.31
N ARG A 152 10.55 -17.53 7.86
CA ARG A 152 9.13 -17.83 7.64
C ARG A 152 8.40 -18.11 8.95
N GLU A 153 9.12 -18.64 9.94
CA GLU A 153 8.58 -19.01 11.24
C GLU A 153 9.33 -18.28 12.35
N VAL A 154 8.60 -17.76 13.31
CA VAL A 154 9.17 -17.00 14.45
C VAL A 154 8.48 -17.40 15.75
N ALA A 155 9.14 -17.17 16.89
CA ALA A 155 8.48 -17.26 18.17
C ALA A 155 7.52 -16.08 18.39
N PRO A 156 6.41 -16.25 19.12
CA PRO A 156 5.60 -15.12 19.59
C PRO A 156 6.47 -14.17 20.43
N GLY A 157 6.34 -12.86 20.19
CA GLY A 157 7.18 -11.83 20.82
C GLY A 157 8.52 -11.60 20.12
N ALA A 158 8.85 -12.34 19.08
CA ALA A 158 10.12 -12.17 18.38
C ALA A 158 10.18 -10.82 17.64
N GLN A 159 11.41 -10.35 17.47
CA GLN A 159 11.76 -9.24 16.59
C GLN A 159 12.68 -9.75 15.47
N ALA A 160 12.45 -9.30 14.25
CA ALA A 160 13.32 -9.62 13.11
C ALA A 160 13.41 -8.40 12.20
N ALA A 161 14.55 -8.20 11.53
CA ALA A 161 14.69 -7.11 10.57
C ALA A 161 14.52 -7.64 9.14
N LEU A 162 13.50 -7.17 8.44
CA LEU A 162 13.35 -7.43 7.01
C LEU A 162 14.28 -6.49 6.24
N SER A 163 15.22 -7.05 5.49
CA SER A 163 16.12 -6.30 4.64
C SER A 163 16.13 -6.81 3.21
N GLY A 164 16.58 -5.96 2.29
CA GLY A 164 16.65 -6.27 0.88
C GLY A 164 16.89 -5.05 0.02
N THR A 165 16.76 -5.25 -1.29
CA THR A 165 16.96 -4.20 -2.29
C THR A 165 15.86 -4.28 -3.35
N LEU A 166 15.25 -3.13 -3.65
CA LEU A 166 14.35 -3.00 -4.79
C LEU A 166 15.13 -3.07 -6.09
N LEU A 167 14.55 -3.72 -7.09
CA LEU A 167 15.10 -3.79 -8.43
C LEU A 167 14.66 -2.57 -9.24
N ALA A 168 15.54 -2.02 -10.09
CA ALA A 168 15.17 -0.91 -10.96
C ALA A 168 13.95 -1.25 -11.83
N PRO A 169 13.03 -0.31 -12.07
CA PRO A 169 13.08 1.11 -11.73
C PRO A 169 12.49 1.48 -10.36
N PHE A 170 12.20 0.52 -9.49
CA PHE A 170 11.52 0.73 -8.21
C PHE A 170 12.40 1.41 -7.17
N SER A 171 11.79 2.24 -6.33
CA SER A 171 12.45 3.03 -5.29
C SER A 171 11.53 3.22 -4.06
N ARG A 172 12.06 3.83 -3.00
CA ARG A 172 11.32 4.22 -1.79
C ARG A 172 10.49 3.09 -1.18
N PRO A 173 11.12 1.98 -0.75
CA PRO A 173 10.42 0.87 -0.13
C PRO A 173 9.72 1.32 1.16
N ARG A 174 8.49 0.84 1.37
CA ARG A 174 7.74 0.91 2.64
C ARG A 174 7.29 -0.48 3.02
N VAL A 175 7.37 -0.79 4.30
CA VAL A 175 7.02 -2.12 4.83
C VAL A 175 5.78 -2.01 5.69
N PHE A 176 4.79 -2.85 5.40
CA PHE A 176 3.57 -2.97 6.17
C PHE A 176 3.46 -4.39 6.73
N ILE A 177 2.85 -4.52 7.90
CA ILE A 177 2.55 -5.81 8.49
C ILE A 177 1.11 -5.85 8.98
N THR A 178 0.36 -6.89 8.55
CA THR A 178 -0.93 -7.23 9.15
C THR A 178 -0.69 -8.30 10.20
N ARG A 179 -1.08 -8.02 11.44
CA ARG A 179 -1.01 -8.93 12.60
C ARG A 179 -2.18 -9.91 12.62
N PRO A 180 -2.13 -11.00 13.37
CA PRO A 180 -3.21 -12.00 13.44
C PRO A 180 -4.59 -11.44 13.79
N GLY A 181 -4.65 -10.38 14.60
CA GLY A 181 -5.89 -9.65 14.94
C GLY A 181 -6.43 -8.73 13.85
N GLY A 182 -5.75 -8.65 12.69
CA GLY A 182 -6.14 -7.77 11.59
C GLY A 182 -5.58 -6.34 11.70
N GLU A 183 -4.87 -6.01 12.78
CA GLU A 183 -4.18 -4.71 12.92
C GLU A 183 -3.13 -4.57 11.82
N VAL A 184 -3.11 -3.42 11.15
CA VAL A 184 -2.10 -3.08 10.15
C VAL A 184 -1.16 -2.04 10.72
N VAL A 185 0.14 -2.34 10.67
CA VAL A 185 1.22 -1.45 11.11
C VAL A 185 2.06 -1.06 9.90
N ASP A 186 2.27 0.23 9.73
CA ASP A 186 3.29 0.79 8.83
C ASP A 186 4.62 0.78 9.61
N ALA A 187 5.48 -0.16 9.28
CA ALA A 187 6.76 -0.34 9.97
C ALA A 187 7.85 0.63 9.46
N GLY A 188 7.53 1.48 8.49
CA GLY A 188 8.46 2.45 7.93
C GLY A 188 9.09 1.99 6.60
N GLY A 189 10.19 2.62 6.22
CA GLY A 189 10.84 2.37 4.94
C GLY A 189 12.18 3.07 4.79
N ALA A 190 12.62 3.25 3.54
CA ALA A 190 13.87 3.92 3.19
C ALA A 190 13.68 4.89 2.01
N ALA A 191 14.59 5.86 1.88
CA ALA A 191 14.58 6.80 0.75
C ALA A 191 15.19 6.17 -0.53
N GLY A 192 16.20 5.31 -0.38
CA GLY A 192 16.87 4.61 -1.48
C GLY A 192 16.24 3.23 -1.77
N PRO A 193 16.80 2.47 -2.73
CA PRO A 193 16.28 1.15 -3.07
C PRO A 193 16.59 0.08 -2.01
N ALA A 194 17.69 0.21 -1.26
CA ALA A 194 18.03 -0.71 -0.17
C ALA A 194 17.27 -0.35 1.11
N PHE A 195 16.81 -1.37 1.83
CA PHE A 195 16.05 -1.18 3.07
C PHE A 195 16.44 -2.20 4.14
N ARG A 196 16.24 -1.80 5.39
CA ARG A 196 16.29 -2.64 6.58
C ARG A 196 15.28 -2.09 7.59
N VAL A 197 14.21 -2.85 7.82
CA VAL A 197 13.07 -2.41 8.64
C VAL A 197 12.86 -3.43 9.78
N PRO A 198 12.89 -3.00 11.05
CA PRO A 198 12.59 -3.88 12.17
C PRO A 198 11.09 -4.20 12.20
N LEU A 199 10.78 -5.47 12.41
CA LEU A 199 9.41 -5.98 12.54
C LEU A 199 9.24 -6.67 13.87
N GLU A 200 8.06 -6.53 14.47
CA GLU A 200 7.68 -7.17 15.72
C GLU A 200 6.53 -8.14 15.48
N PHE A 201 6.61 -9.31 16.14
CA PHE A 201 5.61 -10.37 16.07
C PHE A 201 5.03 -10.62 17.47
N PRO A 202 4.20 -9.68 18.02
CA PRO A 202 3.83 -9.66 19.43
C PRO A 202 2.98 -10.84 19.88
N GLY A 203 2.32 -11.56 18.97
CA GLY A 203 1.44 -12.67 19.31
C GLY A 203 1.60 -13.85 18.38
N ALA A 204 1.11 -15.03 18.84
CA ALA A 204 1.00 -16.20 17.97
C ALA A 204 -0.04 -15.97 16.86
N GLY A 205 0.20 -16.53 15.70
CA GLY A 205 -0.71 -16.45 14.57
C GLY A 205 -0.01 -16.15 13.25
N ARG A 206 -0.82 -15.99 12.21
CA ARG A 206 -0.38 -15.69 10.86
C ARG A 206 -0.21 -14.19 10.67
N HIS A 207 0.98 -13.76 10.35
CA HIS A 207 1.31 -12.38 9.98
C HIS A 207 1.49 -12.28 8.46
N VAL A 208 1.09 -11.16 7.86
CA VAL A 208 1.36 -10.86 6.46
C VAL A 208 2.26 -9.64 6.40
N VAL A 209 3.42 -9.78 5.79
CA VAL A 209 4.40 -8.70 5.62
C VAL A 209 4.47 -8.32 4.15
N GLU A 210 4.37 -7.05 3.86
CA GLU A 210 4.35 -6.51 2.51
C GLU A 210 5.39 -5.42 2.34
N VAL A 211 6.13 -5.46 1.24
CA VAL A 211 6.99 -4.37 0.79
C VAL A 211 6.32 -3.69 -0.39
N VAL A 212 6.01 -2.41 -0.23
CA VAL A 212 5.49 -1.55 -1.29
C VAL A 212 6.62 -0.67 -1.80
N ALA A 213 6.68 -0.46 -3.09
CA ALA A 213 7.70 0.36 -3.75
C ALA A 213 7.05 1.36 -4.71
N GLU A 214 7.69 2.50 -4.91
CA GLU A 214 7.29 3.47 -5.92
C GLU A 214 7.84 3.07 -7.28
N GLY A 215 6.94 2.89 -8.25
CA GLY A 215 7.23 2.63 -9.65
C GLY A 215 6.57 3.67 -10.57
N GLU A 216 6.70 3.49 -11.87
CA GLU A 216 6.06 4.38 -12.88
C GLU A 216 4.53 4.36 -12.78
N GLY A 217 3.94 3.22 -12.38
CA GLY A 217 2.50 3.06 -12.16
C GLY A 217 2.01 3.56 -10.79
N GLY A 218 2.86 4.24 -10.00
CA GLY A 218 2.61 4.61 -8.62
C GLY A 218 3.09 3.53 -7.64
N PRO A 219 2.52 3.47 -6.41
CA PRO A 219 2.87 2.44 -5.44
C PRO A 219 2.52 1.04 -5.95
N GLU A 220 3.47 0.11 -5.87
CA GLU A 220 3.29 -1.28 -6.29
C GLU A 220 3.82 -2.23 -5.22
N VAL A 221 3.16 -3.38 -5.03
CA VAL A 221 3.66 -4.41 -4.12
C VAL A 221 4.90 -5.06 -4.73
N ALA A 222 6.02 -4.96 -4.03
CA ALA A 222 7.31 -5.47 -4.48
C ALA A 222 7.62 -6.86 -3.89
N ALA A 223 7.16 -7.12 -2.66
CA ALA A 223 7.26 -8.45 -2.04
C ALA A 223 6.09 -8.66 -1.05
N LEU A 224 5.68 -9.90 -0.91
CA LEU A 224 4.61 -10.30 0.01
C LEU A 224 4.98 -11.63 0.69
N LEU A 225 5.05 -11.63 2.01
CA LEU A 225 5.46 -12.77 2.82
C LEU A 225 4.36 -13.15 3.80
N THR A 226 4.24 -14.45 4.07
CA THR A 226 3.44 -14.95 5.19
C THR A 226 4.39 -15.50 6.25
N VAL A 227 4.30 -14.98 7.47
CA VAL A 227 5.13 -15.38 8.61
C VAL A 227 4.26 -16.03 9.66
N ALA A 228 4.61 -17.24 10.06
CA ALA A 228 3.94 -17.98 11.12
C ALA A 228 4.61 -17.74 12.46
N ALA A 229 3.89 -17.18 13.42
CA ALA A 229 4.37 -17.05 14.79
C ALA A 229 3.76 -18.16 15.65
N GLY A 230 4.60 -18.92 16.39
CA GLY A 230 4.15 -19.97 17.29
C GLY A 230 3.52 -21.18 16.59
N GLY A 231 4.04 -21.56 15.41
CA GLY A 231 3.55 -22.73 14.67
C GLY A 231 2.18 -22.55 14.00
N ALA A 232 1.77 -21.30 13.77
CA ALA A 232 0.50 -21.00 13.09
C ALA A 232 0.50 -21.50 11.63
N SER A 233 -0.70 -21.76 11.10
CA SER A 233 -0.86 -22.13 9.69
C SER A 233 -0.44 -20.98 8.76
N LEU A 234 0.21 -21.34 7.65
CA LEU A 234 0.50 -20.42 6.56
C LEU A 234 -0.73 -20.16 5.67
N ASP A 235 -1.74 -21.02 5.76
CA ASP A 235 -2.96 -20.90 4.97
C ASP A 235 -3.77 -19.69 5.44
N ALA A 236 -4.33 -18.95 4.49
CA ALA A 236 -5.30 -17.94 4.81
C ALA A 236 -6.59 -18.61 5.31
N PRO A 237 -7.34 -17.98 6.23
CA PRO A 237 -8.66 -18.45 6.59
C PRO A 237 -9.52 -18.68 5.35
N ALA A 238 -10.29 -19.77 5.36
CA ALA A 238 -11.23 -20.03 4.29
C ALA A 238 -12.22 -18.87 4.15
N ARG A 239 -12.36 -18.35 2.95
CA ARG A 239 -13.40 -17.35 2.61
C ARG A 239 -14.54 -18.07 1.93
N THR A 240 -15.77 -17.66 2.23
CA THR A 240 -16.93 -18.08 1.45
C THR A 240 -16.71 -17.67 -0.01
N ALA A 241 -17.01 -18.57 -0.94
CA ALA A 241 -16.96 -18.26 -2.35
C ALA A 241 -17.78 -16.98 -2.63
N ALA A 242 -17.22 -16.08 -3.41
CA ALA A 242 -17.92 -14.85 -3.77
C ALA A 242 -19.17 -15.20 -4.57
N ALA A 243 -20.25 -14.44 -4.33
CA ALA A 243 -21.44 -14.53 -5.17
C ALA A 243 -21.08 -14.18 -6.63
N PRO A 244 -21.83 -14.73 -7.60
CA PRO A 244 -21.65 -14.33 -9.00
C PRO A 244 -21.69 -12.81 -9.17
N GLU A 245 -20.89 -12.29 -10.11
CA GLU A 245 -20.88 -10.86 -10.39
C GLU A 245 -22.27 -10.37 -10.82
N PRO A 246 -22.86 -9.37 -10.14
CA PRO A 246 -24.14 -8.78 -10.54
C PRO A 246 -24.10 -8.28 -11.98
N ALA A 247 -25.22 -8.40 -12.71
CA ALA A 247 -25.28 -7.95 -14.09
C ALA A 247 -25.12 -6.43 -14.24
N ASP A 248 -25.66 -5.67 -13.30
CA ASP A 248 -25.54 -4.23 -13.30
C ASP A 248 -24.35 -3.73 -12.47
N ARG A 249 -23.77 -2.62 -12.93
CA ARG A 249 -22.58 -2.01 -12.31
C ARG A 249 -22.89 -1.47 -10.92
N SER A 250 -24.02 -0.84 -10.75
CA SER A 250 -24.35 -0.16 -9.49
C SER A 250 -24.51 -1.14 -8.34
N SER A 251 -25.10 -2.31 -8.57
CA SER A 251 -25.17 -3.38 -7.57
C SER A 251 -23.78 -3.93 -7.22
N SER A 252 -22.89 -4.07 -8.21
CA SER A 252 -21.50 -4.48 -7.94
C SER A 252 -20.75 -3.47 -7.09
N GLU A 253 -20.83 -2.18 -7.43
CA GLU A 253 -20.19 -1.10 -6.69
C GLU A 253 -20.75 -0.95 -5.27
N ALA A 254 -22.09 -1.08 -5.11
CA ALA A 254 -22.74 -1.07 -3.81
C ALA A 254 -22.34 -2.28 -2.96
N GLY A 255 -22.22 -3.48 -3.57
CA GLY A 255 -21.73 -4.68 -2.91
C GLY A 255 -20.29 -4.51 -2.37
N VAL A 256 -19.41 -3.92 -3.15
CA VAL A 256 -18.03 -3.60 -2.71
C VAL A 256 -18.04 -2.60 -1.57
N LEU A 257 -18.82 -1.52 -1.64
CA LEU A 257 -18.91 -0.54 -0.56
C LEU A 257 -19.45 -1.16 0.74
N ALA A 258 -20.42 -2.06 0.62
CA ALA A 258 -20.94 -2.81 1.76
C ALA A 258 -19.87 -3.73 2.38
N ALA A 259 -19.10 -4.45 1.57
CA ALA A 259 -18.00 -5.29 2.02
C ALA A 259 -16.89 -4.46 2.71
N LEU A 260 -16.51 -3.33 2.12
CA LEU A 260 -15.57 -2.37 2.71
C LEU A 260 -16.05 -1.89 4.08
N ASN A 261 -17.31 -1.52 4.21
CA ASN A 261 -17.90 -1.09 5.49
C ASN A 261 -18.00 -2.25 6.50
N ALA A 262 -18.25 -3.47 6.04
CA ALA A 262 -18.19 -4.65 6.91
C ALA A 262 -16.78 -4.87 7.47
N THR A 263 -15.74 -4.66 6.66
CA THR A 263 -14.35 -4.70 7.12
C THR A 263 -14.08 -3.62 8.16
N ARG A 264 -14.48 -2.38 7.91
CA ARG A 264 -14.34 -1.28 8.87
C ARG A 264 -15.04 -1.60 10.20
N ALA A 265 -16.27 -2.14 10.15
CA ALA A 265 -17.02 -2.53 11.34
C ALA A 265 -16.31 -3.62 12.15
N ARG A 266 -15.71 -4.64 11.50
CA ARG A 266 -14.90 -5.66 12.19
C ARG A 266 -13.71 -5.08 12.96
N HIS A 267 -13.22 -3.91 12.53
CA HIS A 267 -12.14 -3.15 13.18
C HIS A 267 -12.64 -2.01 14.08
N GLY A 268 -13.94 -1.96 14.42
CA GLY A 268 -14.51 -0.95 15.30
C GLY A 268 -14.56 0.46 14.71
N LEU A 269 -14.48 0.59 13.38
CA LEU A 269 -14.51 1.87 12.69
C LEU A 269 -15.91 2.21 12.16
N ALA A 270 -16.25 3.49 12.19
CA ALA A 270 -17.48 3.97 11.58
C ALA A 270 -17.50 3.69 10.05
N PRO A 271 -18.67 3.39 9.47
CA PRO A 271 -18.79 3.21 8.04
C PRO A 271 -18.48 4.52 7.28
N VAL A 272 -17.93 4.38 6.08
CA VAL A 272 -17.84 5.49 5.13
C VAL A 272 -19.14 5.60 4.33
N THR A 273 -19.52 6.81 3.99
CA THR A 273 -20.69 7.09 3.16
C THR A 273 -20.33 7.11 1.67
N ALA A 274 -21.27 6.67 0.83
CA ALA A 274 -21.10 6.76 -0.62
C ALA A 274 -20.97 8.22 -1.07
N ALA A 275 -20.00 8.48 -1.96
CA ALA A 275 -19.77 9.79 -2.58
C ALA A 275 -19.86 9.64 -4.11
N PRO A 276 -21.01 9.96 -4.74
CA PRO A 276 -21.22 9.75 -6.17
C PRO A 276 -20.17 10.42 -7.07
N GLU A 277 -19.72 11.61 -6.68
CA GLU A 277 -18.66 12.34 -7.40
C GLU A 277 -17.29 11.65 -7.31
N VAL A 278 -16.97 11.03 -6.16
CA VAL A 278 -15.76 10.20 -5.99
C VAL A 278 -15.89 8.89 -6.77
N ALA A 279 -17.07 8.27 -6.75
CA ALA A 279 -17.35 7.06 -7.53
C ALA A 279 -17.21 7.31 -9.04
N ALA A 280 -17.62 8.48 -9.53
CA ALA A 280 -17.42 8.83 -10.94
C ALA A 280 -15.92 8.95 -11.31
N VAL A 281 -15.08 9.45 -10.39
CA VAL A 281 -13.61 9.47 -10.57
C VAL A 281 -13.04 8.05 -10.55
N ALA A 282 -13.47 7.22 -9.61
CA ALA A 282 -13.04 5.82 -9.49
C ALA A 282 -13.41 5.00 -10.75
N ARG A 283 -14.64 5.17 -11.28
CA ARG A 283 -15.08 4.48 -12.51
C ARG A 283 -14.20 4.82 -13.70
N ARG A 284 -13.94 6.10 -13.95
CA ARG A 284 -13.06 6.53 -15.06
C ARG A 284 -11.68 5.90 -14.96
N HIS A 285 -11.15 5.74 -13.74
CA HIS A 285 -9.86 5.08 -13.56
C HIS A 285 -9.93 3.57 -13.80
N ALA A 286 -10.96 2.90 -13.29
CA ALA A 286 -11.19 1.48 -13.57
C ALA A 286 -11.34 1.23 -15.09
N GLU A 287 -12.04 2.10 -15.81
CA GLU A 287 -12.17 2.05 -17.26
C GLU A 287 -10.82 2.27 -17.96
N ALA A 288 -10.00 3.20 -17.49
CA ALA A 288 -8.65 3.43 -18.01
C ALA A 288 -7.73 2.21 -17.78
N MET A 289 -7.81 1.56 -16.61
CA MET A 289 -7.09 0.31 -16.33
C MET A 289 -7.55 -0.83 -17.25
N ALA A 290 -8.85 -0.96 -17.48
CA ALA A 290 -9.41 -1.97 -18.38
C ALA A 290 -8.97 -1.74 -19.83
N ALA A 291 -8.98 -0.51 -20.29
CA ALA A 291 -8.50 -0.14 -21.64
C ALA A 291 -6.98 -0.41 -21.80
N ALA A 292 -6.20 -0.14 -20.76
CA ALA A 292 -4.75 -0.41 -20.75
C ALA A 292 -4.41 -1.90 -20.51
N GLY A 293 -5.38 -2.74 -20.10
CA GLY A 293 -5.16 -4.12 -19.72
C GLY A 293 -4.25 -4.30 -18.49
N ARG A 294 -4.06 -3.24 -17.68
CA ARG A 294 -3.08 -3.17 -16.58
C ARG A 294 -3.69 -2.57 -15.33
N VAL A 295 -3.36 -3.12 -14.16
CA VAL A 295 -3.66 -2.53 -12.85
C VAL A 295 -2.52 -1.59 -12.47
N ALA A 296 -2.83 -0.33 -12.21
CA ALA A 296 -1.86 0.69 -11.77
C ALA A 296 -2.59 1.88 -11.16
N HIS A 297 -1.95 2.58 -10.22
CA HIS A 297 -2.47 3.83 -9.65
C HIS A 297 -2.33 5.02 -10.61
N VAL A 298 -1.33 4.97 -11.49
CA VAL A 298 -1.04 5.99 -12.50
C VAL A 298 -0.93 5.35 -13.87
N LEU A 299 -1.62 5.93 -14.84
CA LEU A 299 -1.58 5.56 -16.25
C LEU A 299 -1.37 6.81 -17.10
N PRO A 300 -0.83 6.72 -18.32
CA PRO A 300 -0.66 7.89 -19.21
C PRO A 300 -1.94 8.72 -19.38
N ALA A 301 -3.09 8.06 -19.48
CA ALA A 301 -4.41 8.70 -19.64
C ALA A 301 -5.14 8.93 -18.31
N SER A 302 -4.56 8.55 -17.16
CA SER A 302 -5.19 8.65 -15.84
C SER A 302 -4.13 8.88 -14.77
N PRO A 303 -3.89 10.14 -14.37
CA PRO A 303 -2.89 10.49 -13.37
C PRO A 303 -3.27 9.95 -11.98
N ASP A 304 -2.51 10.29 -10.94
CA ASP A 304 -2.79 9.86 -9.56
C ASP A 304 -4.19 10.27 -9.06
N ALA A 305 -4.69 9.56 -8.05
CA ALA A 305 -6.03 9.77 -7.51
C ALA A 305 -6.28 11.23 -7.08
N GLY A 306 -5.27 11.88 -6.50
CA GLY A 306 -5.38 13.28 -6.09
C GLY A 306 -5.58 14.22 -7.28
N ALA A 307 -4.81 14.04 -8.35
CA ALA A 307 -4.96 14.84 -9.57
C ALA A 307 -6.33 14.59 -10.23
N ARG A 308 -6.80 13.34 -10.26
CA ARG A 308 -8.12 12.98 -10.80
C ARG A 308 -9.26 13.63 -10.00
N LEU A 309 -9.19 13.61 -8.66
CA LEU A 309 -10.17 14.25 -7.79
C LEU A 309 -10.16 15.77 -7.97
N ARG A 310 -8.97 16.40 -8.03
CA ARG A 310 -8.85 17.84 -8.30
C ARG A 310 -9.44 18.22 -9.65
N GLY A 311 -9.10 17.48 -10.69
CA GLY A 311 -9.64 17.70 -12.05
C GLY A 311 -11.17 17.54 -12.13
N ALA A 312 -11.76 16.74 -11.22
CA ALA A 312 -13.20 16.58 -11.09
C ALA A 312 -13.86 17.63 -10.14
N GLY A 313 -13.08 18.55 -9.55
CA GLY A 313 -13.58 19.53 -8.61
C GLY A 313 -14.03 18.94 -7.26
N VAL A 314 -13.58 17.72 -6.91
CA VAL A 314 -13.93 17.07 -5.65
C VAL A 314 -13.01 17.59 -4.54
N PRO A 315 -13.54 18.27 -3.50
CA PRO A 315 -12.72 18.71 -2.40
C PRO A 315 -12.38 17.54 -1.45
N TYR A 316 -11.13 17.47 -1.02
CA TYR A 316 -10.66 16.48 -0.04
C TYR A 316 -9.43 17.01 0.70
N ARG A 317 -9.25 16.57 1.94
CA ARG A 317 -8.03 16.79 2.73
C ARG A 317 -6.98 15.73 2.43
N ARG A 318 -7.38 14.47 2.43
CA ARG A 318 -6.56 13.30 2.04
C ARG A 318 -7.39 12.35 1.20
N ALA A 319 -6.73 11.67 0.31
CA ALA A 319 -7.32 10.64 -0.51
C ALA A 319 -6.45 9.37 -0.46
N TYR A 320 -7.10 8.23 -0.41
CA TYR A 320 -6.49 6.91 -0.38
C TYR A 320 -7.12 6.08 -1.49
N GLU A 321 -6.30 5.38 -2.23
CA GLU A 321 -6.77 4.58 -3.34
C GLU A 321 -6.33 3.13 -3.23
N ASN A 322 -7.24 2.21 -3.52
CA ASN A 322 -6.96 0.83 -3.79
C ASN A 322 -7.33 0.51 -5.23
N VAL A 323 -6.49 -0.24 -5.92
CA VAL A 323 -6.75 -0.76 -7.25
C VAL A 323 -6.52 -2.26 -7.28
N ALA A 324 -7.42 -3.00 -7.93
CA ALA A 324 -7.33 -4.45 -8.00
C ALA A 324 -7.97 -4.99 -9.28
N ARG A 325 -7.73 -6.29 -9.57
CA ARG A 325 -8.38 -7.03 -10.65
C ARG A 325 -8.65 -8.45 -10.21
N ALA A 326 -9.86 -8.95 -10.49
CA ALA A 326 -10.24 -10.34 -10.26
C ALA A 326 -11.39 -10.75 -11.21
N GLY A 327 -11.95 -11.95 -11.05
CA GLY A 327 -13.11 -12.44 -11.79
C GLY A 327 -14.37 -11.64 -11.49
N THR A 328 -14.55 -11.24 -10.22
CA THR A 328 -15.68 -10.42 -9.74
C THR A 328 -15.19 -9.20 -8.97
N ALA A 329 -16.08 -8.20 -8.78
CA ALA A 329 -15.77 -6.99 -8.00
C ALA A 329 -15.48 -7.30 -6.52
N LEU A 330 -16.24 -8.22 -5.93
CA LEU A 330 -16.02 -8.65 -4.54
C LEU A 330 -14.72 -9.43 -4.36
N GLU A 331 -14.33 -10.26 -5.33
CA GLU A 331 -13.01 -10.91 -5.30
C GLU A 331 -11.87 -9.90 -5.45
N ALA A 332 -12.04 -8.86 -6.28
CA ALA A 332 -11.07 -7.79 -6.43
C ALA A 332 -10.90 -7.01 -5.11
N HIS A 333 -12.00 -6.68 -4.43
CA HIS A 333 -11.98 -6.08 -3.10
C HIS A 333 -11.30 -6.99 -2.07
N ALA A 334 -11.70 -8.27 -2.01
CA ALA A 334 -11.08 -9.25 -1.13
C ALA A 334 -9.57 -9.40 -1.39
N ALA A 335 -9.16 -9.31 -2.66
CA ALA A 335 -7.75 -9.31 -3.05
C ALA A 335 -7.00 -8.07 -2.54
N ALA A 336 -7.65 -6.91 -2.57
CA ALA A 336 -7.08 -5.68 -1.98
C ALA A 336 -6.95 -5.82 -0.45
N GLU A 337 -7.96 -6.32 0.27
CA GLU A 337 -7.89 -6.53 1.72
C GLU A 337 -6.79 -7.50 2.16
N ASP A 338 -6.39 -8.43 1.31
CA ASP A 338 -5.27 -9.34 1.58
C ASP A 338 -3.89 -8.65 1.57
N SER A 339 -3.81 -7.44 1.05
CA SER A 339 -2.60 -6.61 1.04
C SER A 339 -2.61 -5.68 2.25
N PRO A 340 -1.59 -5.74 3.13
CA PRO A 340 -1.47 -4.85 4.29
C PRO A 340 -1.61 -3.36 3.94
N ALA A 341 -0.98 -2.89 2.89
CA ALA A 341 -1.05 -1.48 2.48
C ALA A 341 -2.45 -1.07 2.01
N HIS A 342 -3.12 -1.92 1.23
CA HIS A 342 -4.50 -1.65 0.81
C HIS A 342 -5.48 -1.73 1.98
N LEU A 343 -5.32 -2.72 2.87
CA LEU A 343 -6.13 -2.80 4.09
C LEU A 343 -5.92 -1.56 4.98
N ALA A 344 -4.68 -1.05 5.10
CA ALA A 344 -4.41 0.20 5.79
C ALA A 344 -5.23 1.38 5.23
N ASN A 345 -5.46 1.44 3.92
CA ASN A 345 -6.29 2.48 3.31
C ASN A 345 -7.76 2.33 3.71
N VAL A 346 -8.29 1.09 3.72
CA VAL A 346 -9.67 0.81 4.18
C VAL A 346 -9.86 1.20 5.64
N LEU A 347 -8.82 1.02 6.48
CA LEU A 347 -8.85 1.28 7.92
C LEU A 347 -8.51 2.71 8.32
N ARG A 348 -8.40 3.67 7.40
CA ARG A 348 -8.16 5.08 7.73
C ARG A 348 -9.31 5.65 8.55
N THR A 349 -9.00 6.08 9.78
CA THR A 349 -10.00 6.62 10.73
C THR A 349 -10.60 7.94 10.26
N GLY A 350 -9.80 8.80 9.61
CA GLY A 350 -10.26 10.09 9.08
C GLY A 350 -11.07 10.00 7.79
N ALA A 351 -11.06 8.85 7.11
CA ALA A 351 -11.88 8.68 5.91
C ALA A 351 -13.34 8.49 6.30
N THR A 352 -14.21 9.35 5.79
CA THR A 352 -15.66 9.32 6.05
C THR A 352 -16.50 9.15 4.81
N ARG A 353 -15.92 9.29 3.61
CA ARG A 353 -16.59 9.17 2.33
C ARG A 353 -15.79 8.27 1.39
N ALA A 354 -16.48 7.51 0.56
CA ALA A 354 -15.84 6.65 -0.43
C ALA A 354 -16.59 6.62 -1.75
N GLY A 355 -15.83 6.39 -2.82
CA GLY A 355 -16.36 6.08 -4.13
C GLY A 355 -15.75 4.78 -4.65
N VAL A 356 -16.60 3.88 -5.12
CA VAL A 356 -16.22 2.64 -5.76
C VAL A 356 -16.52 2.76 -7.26
N GLY A 357 -15.58 2.31 -8.08
CA GLY A 357 -15.74 2.25 -9.52
C GLY A 357 -15.24 0.92 -10.08
N ILE A 358 -16.00 0.32 -10.98
CA ILE A 358 -15.61 -0.90 -11.66
C ILE A 358 -15.64 -0.75 -13.18
N ALA A 359 -14.80 -1.52 -13.87
CA ALA A 359 -14.87 -1.75 -15.30
C ALA A 359 -14.75 -3.24 -15.59
N ARG A 360 -15.61 -3.75 -16.46
CA ARG A 360 -15.60 -5.14 -16.91
C ARG A 360 -14.82 -5.26 -18.20
N ALA A 361 -14.03 -6.30 -18.30
CA ALA A 361 -13.26 -6.63 -19.48
C ALA A 361 -13.18 -8.15 -19.66
N ARG A 362 -12.50 -8.59 -20.72
CA ARG A 362 -12.09 -9.98 -20.90
C ARG A 362 -10.58 -10.05 -20.99
N LEU A 363 -10.02 -11.07 -20.38
CA LEU A 363 -8.61 -11.40 -20.53
C LEU A 363 -8.34 -11.91 -21.96
N ALA A 364 -7.07 -11.99 -22.33
CA ALA A 364 -6.68 -12.59 -23.63
C ALA A 364 -7.10 -14.07 -23.76
N SER A 365 -7.33 -14.76 -22.63
CA SER A 365 -7.91 -16.11 -22.56
C SER A 365 -9.41 -16.16 -22.89
N GLY A 366 -10.09 -14.99 -22.93
CA GLY A 366 -11.55 -14.90 -23.07
C GLY A 366 -12.29 -14.83 -21.75
N ASP A 367 -11.63 -15.09 -20.62
CA ASP A 367 -12.23 -15.09 -19.28
C ASP A 367 -12.70 -13.70 -18.88
N PRO A 368 -13.88 -13.59 -18.23
CA PRO A 368 -14.35 -12.32 -17.70
C PRO A 368 -13.45 -11.83 -16.56
N THR A 369 -13.24 -10.52 -16.51
CA THR A 369 -12.49 -9.89 -15.43
C THR A 369 -13.07 -8.52 -15.09
N VAL A 370 -12.88 -8.11 -13.82
CA VAL A 370 -13.30 -6.83 -13.28
C VAL A 370 -12.07 -6.06 -12.79
N TYR A 371 -11.92 -4.83 -13.25
CA TYR A 371 -11.00 -3.85 -12.70
C TYR A 371 -11.75 -3.02 -11.66
N LEU A 372 -11.17 -2.91 -10.48
CA LEU A 372 -11.72 -2.19 -9.32
C LEU A 372 -10.84 -1.00 -8.98
N THR A 373 -11.49 0.12 -8.68
CA THR A 373 -10.90 1.28 -8.01
C THR A 373 -11.76 1.66 -6.82
N GLU A 374 -11.16 1.74 -5.64
CA GLU A 374 -11.77 2.26 -4.41
C GLU A 374 -11.02 3.53 -4.03
N ILE A 375 -11.73 4.63 -3.86
CA ILE A 375 -11.16 5.88 -3.38
C ILE A 375 -11.88 6.26 -2.08
N LEU A 376 -11.12 6.33 -0.99
CA LEU A 376 -11.60 6.85 0.29
C LEU A 376 -11.07 8.26 0.47
N ILE A 377 -11.89 9.18 0.97
CA ILE A 377 -11.48 10.55 1.23
C ILE A 377 -11.75 10.98 2.67
N GLU A 378 -10.78 11.72 3.21
CA GLU A 378 -11.00 12.60 4.34
C GLU A 378 -11.53 13.91 3.76
N PRO A 379 -12.73 14.36 4.12
CA PRO A 379 -13.26 15.62 3.57
C PRO A 379 -12.39 16.81 3.98
N THR A 380 -12.48 17.88 3.23
CA THR A 380 -11.95 19.19 3.66
C THR A 380 -12.72 19.64 4.90
N ASP A 381 -12.03 20.32 5.77
CA ASP A 381 -12.68 21.03 6.86
C ASP A 381 -13.22 22.35 6.31
N ASP A 382 -14.51 22.38 6.02
CA ASP A 382 -15.21 23.58 5.53
C ASP A 382 -15.58 24.56 6.66
N GLY A 383 -15.26 24.22 7.90
CA GLY A 383 -15.51 25.06 9.06
C GLY A 383 -16.95 25.15 9.52
N ALA A 384 -17.88 24.54 8.79
CA ALA A 384 -19.33 24.69 9.06
C ALA A 384 -19.78 24.11 10.42
N ALA A 385 -18.97 23.26 11.06
CA ALA A 385 -19.30 22.61 12.33
C ALA A 385 -18.52 23.16 13.55
N SER A 386 -17.57 24.08 13.35
CA SER A 386 -16.73 24.59 14.46
C SER A 386 -17.09 26.02 14.82
N PRO A 387 -17.31 26.32 16.10
CA PRO A 387 -17.51 27.70 16.56
C PRO A 387 -16.22 28.55 16.49
N LEU A 388 -15.05 27.91 16.26
CA LEU A 388 -13.78 28.59 16.19
C LEU A 388 -13.49 29.09 14.77
N THR A 389 -12.83 30.24 14.67
CA THR A 389 -12.28 30.73 13.40
C THR A 389 -11.21 29.76 12.86
N PRO A 390 -10.92 29.74 11.54
CA PRO A 390 -9.87 28.92 10.97
C PRO A 390 -8.51 29.11 11.66
N ASP A 391 -8.11 30.34 11.98
CA ASP A 391 -6.85 30.63 12.69
C ASP A 391 -6.86 30.03 14.10
N ALA A 392 -7.98 30.13 14.83
CA ALA A 392 -8.12 29.57 16.17
C ALA A 392 -8.02 28.02 16.15
N ARG A 393 -8.58 27.38 15.13
CA ARG A 393 -8.48 25.90 14.96
C ARG A 393 -7.05 25.45 14.68
N VAL A 394 -6.31 26.16 13.83
CA VAL A 394 -4.89 25.87 13.60
C VAL A 394 -4.10 26.05 14.91
N ARG A 395 -4.34 27.14 15.64
CA ARG A 395 -3.67 27.39 16.92
C ARG A 395 -3.96 26.29 17.95
N GLU A 396 -5.20 25.85 18.04
CA GLU A 396 -5.57 24.74 18.91
C GLU A 396 -4.87 23.42 18.51
N ALA A 397 -4.75 23.14 17.22
CA ALA A 397 -4.01 21.98 16.73
C ALA A 397 -2.54 22.03 17.14
N LEU A 398 -1.89 23.20 17.00
CA LEU A 398 -0.50 23.42 17.44
C LEU A 398 -0.34 23.20 18.96
N TRP A 399 -1.27 23.71 19.78
CA TRP A 399 -1.26 23.51 21.22
C TRP A 399 -1.43 22.06 21.62
N ARG A 400 -2.37 21.34 21.02
CA ARG A 400 -2.56 19.90 21.23
C ARG A 400 -1.30 19.09 20.91
N GLU A 401 -0.64 19.40 19.79
CA GLU A 401 0.58 18.70 19.40
C GLU A 401 1.73 18.96 20.38
N ARG A 402 1.92 20.21 20.83
CA ARG A 402 2.92 20.54 21.85
C ARG A 402 2.63 19.88 23.19
N ALA A 403 1.38 19.84 23.62
CA ALA A 403 0.96 19.12 24.83
C ALA A 403 1.28 17.62 24.73
N ARG A 404 1.00 17.00 23.57
CA ARG A 404 1.34 15.59 23.28
C ARG A 404 2.84 15.32 23.39
N LEU A 405 3.66 16.30 23.04
CA LEU A 405 5.13 16.24 23.11
C LEU A 405 5.72 16.66 24.47
N GLY A 406 4.89 17.04 25.44
CA GLY A 406 5.35 17.56 26.74
C GLY A 406 6.00 18.94 26.68
N LEU A 407 5.72 19.73 25.61
CA LEU A 407 6.26 21.07 25.42
C LEU A 407 5.31 22.15 25.96
N ALA A 408 5.88 23.27 26.40
CA ALA A 408 5.11 24.43 26.84
C ALA A 408 4.23 24.95 25.67
N PRO A 409 2.98 25.42 25.94
CA PRO A 409 2.13 26.02 24.93
C PRO A 409 2.76 27.31 24.39
N LEU A 410 2.53 27.58 23.08
CA LEU A 410 2.93 28.83 22.45
C LEU A 410 1.95 29.96 22.85
N THR A 411 2.49 31.13 23.16
CA THR A 411 1.67 32.32 23.40
C THR A 411 1.28 32.94 22.06
N ALA A 412 -0.01 33.21 21.86
CA ALA A 412 -0.47 33.94 20.69
C ALA A 412 0.06 35.37 20.67
N ASP A 413 0.49 35.86 19.52
CA ASP A 413 1.02 37.20 19.34
C ASP A 413 0.31 37.90 18.17
N ALA A 414 -0.43 38.95 18.45
CA ALA A 414 -1.26 39.65 17.48
C ALA A 414 -0.44 40.28 16.30
N ALA A 415 0.79 40.73 16.57
CA ALA A 415 1.62 41.27 15.52
C ALA A 415 2.10 40.15 14.56
N LEU A 416 2.40 38.96 15.10
CA LEU A 416 2.71 37.80 14.30
C LEU A 416 1.47 37.25 13.55
N ASP A 417 0.27 37.30 14.16
CA ASP A 417 -0.98 36.95 13.49
C ASP A 417 -1.21 37.82 12.25
N ALA A 418 -0.97 39.14 12.37
CA ALA A 418 -1.12 40.08 11.26
C ALA A 418 -0.13 39.75 10.13
N LEU A 419 1.13 39.47 10.45
CA LEU A 419 2.14 39.05 9.45
C LEU A 419 1.75 37.73 8.77
N ALA A 420 1.28 36.77 9.54
CA ALA A 420 0.89 35.46 9.03
C ALA A 420 -0.35 35.56 8.13
N ARG A 421 -1.33 36.39 8.49
CA ARG A 421 -2.54 36.61 7.70
C ARG A 421 -2.24 37.28 6.35
N ASP A 422 -1.40 38.32 6.35
CA ASP A 422 -0.93 38.97 5.14
C ASP A 422 -0.22 37.98 4.21
N ALA A 423 0.65 37.14 4.76
CA ALA A 423 1.32 36.09 4.01
C ALA A 423 0.33 35.05 3.42
N ALA A 424 -0.64 34.59 4.22
CA ALA A 424 -1.65 33.64 3.76
C ALA A 424 -2.49 34.19 2.59
N GLU A 425 -2.89 35.48 2.67
CA GLU A 425 -3.61 36.15 1.59
C GLU A 425 -2.75 36.31 0.33
N HIS A 426 -1.48 36.65 0.49
CA HIS A 426 -0.54 36.75 -0.61
C HIS A 426 -0.34 35.42 -1.34
N MET A 427 -0.12 34.32 -0.58
CA MET A 427 -0.02 32.97 -1.12
C MET A 427 -1.28 32.56 -1.90
N ARG A 428 -2.47 32.85 -1.34
CA ARG A 428 -3.74 32.56 -1.99
C ARG A 428 -3.89 33.31 -3.32
N THR A 429 -3.52 34.57 -3.35
CA THR A 429 -3.63 35.43 -4.52
C THR A 429 -2.70 35.00 -5.66
N ARG A 430 -1.50 34.50 -5.31
CA ARG A 430 -0.53 34.02 -6.28
C ARG A 430 -0.66 32.55 -6.63
N ASP A 431 -1.50 31.83 -5.90
CA ASP A 431 -1.63 30.36 -5.97
C ASP A 431 -0.30 29.61 -5.69
N GLU A 432 0.56 30.19 -4.83
CA GLU A 432 1.88 29.67 -4.49
C GLU A 432 2.15 29.73 -2.98
N PRO A 433 2.59 28.60 -2.34
CA PRO A 433 3.03 28.62 -0.94
C PRO A 433 4.45 29.16 -0.87
N GLU A 434 4.60 30.41 -0.49
CA GLU A 434 5.86 31.12 -0.46
C GLU A 434 6.10 31.82 0.89
N THR A 435 7.35 31.86 1.34
CA THR A 435 7.75 32.43 2.64
C THR A 435 8.59 33.71 2.54
N ASP A 436 8.75 34.25 1.34
CA ASP A 436 9.73 35.32 1.06
C ASP A 436 9.70 36.48 2.05
N GLY A 437 10.81 36.65 2.77
CA GLY A 437 11.01 37.70 3.75
C GLY A 437 10.14 37.64 5.00
N LEU A 438 9.27 36.62 5.17
CA LEU A 438 8.33 36.55 6.31
C LEU A 438 9.09 36.36 7.64
N ALA A 439 10.13 35.55 7.66
CA ALA A 439 10.98 35.37 8.84
C ALA A 439 11.72 36.68 9.21
N ASP A 440 12.25 37.39 8.22
CA ASP A 440 12.96 38.67 8.43
C ASP A 440 12.00 39.75 8.97
N ARG A 441 10.76 39.80 8.45
CA ARG A 441 9.71 40.68 8.97
C ARG A 441 9.36 40.37 10.44
N ALA A 442 9.34 39.08 10.80
CA ALA A 442 9.13 38.67 12.19
C ALA A 442 10.30 39.06 13.11
N LEU A 443 11.55 38.89 12.65
CA LEU A 443 12.75 39.37 13.38
C LEU A 443 12.73 40.89 13.57
N GLY A 444 12.21 41.64 12.60
CA GLY A 444 12.01 43.09 12.68
C GLY A 444 11.12 43.53 13.86
N LEU A 445 10.31 42.64 14.44
CA LEU A 445 9.54 42.86 15.65
C LEU A 445 10.36 42.72 16.96
N ARG A 446 11.66 42.92 16.90
CA ARG A 446 12.63 42.76 18.00
C ARG A 446 12.67 41.35 18.59
N ARG A 447 12.60 40.35 17.74
CA ARG A 447 12.77 38.94 18.10
C ARG A 447 14.19 38.49 17.78
N ARG A 448 14.70 37.49 18.51
CA ARG A 448 16.05 36.94 18.33
C ARG A 448 16.04 35.68 17.44
N LEU A 449 14.89 35.00 17.42
CA LEU A 449 14.66 33.78 16.66
C LEU A 449 13.31 33.86 15.98
N ALA A 450 13.27 33.53 14.70
CA ALA A 450 12.03 33.37 13.95
C ALA A 450 12.10 32.17 13.03
N ALA A 451 10.99 31.44 12.89
CA ALA A 451 10.77 30.44 11.87
C ALA A 451 9.37 30.56 11.29
N VAL A 452 9.20 30.07 10.10
CA VAL A 452 7.95 30.18 9.35
C VAL A 452 7.62 28.84 8.73
N ASP A 453 6.35 28.48 8.81
CA ASP A 453 5.76 27.38 8.06
C ASP A 453 4.65 27.88 7.18
N VAL A 454 4.53 27.36 5.97
CA VAL A 454 3.42 27.61 5.08
C VAL A 454 2.85 26.31 4.54
N PHE A 455 1.52 26.27 4.40
CA PHE A 455 0.79 25.12 3.92
C PHE A 455 -0.34 25.53 2.98
N VAL A 456 -0.59 24.71 1.98
CA VAL A 456 -1.86 24.68 1.26
C VAL A 456 -2.53 23.37 1.67
N ALA A 457 -3.47 23.46 2.61
CA ALA A 457 -3.96 22.35 3.39
C ALA A 457 -5.45 22.06 3.16
N GLY A 458 -5.86 20.84 3.46
CA GLY A 458 -7.28 20.47 3.49
C GLY A 458 -7.92 20.64 4.87
N GLY A 459 -7.11 20.92 5.90
CA GLY A 459 -7.60 21.12 7.27
C GLY A 459 -6.54 21.71 8.20
N PRO A 460 -6.94 22.22 9.37
CA PRO A 460 -6.06 22.90 10.31
C PRO A 460 -4.96 22.00 10.91
N ASP A 461 -5.23 20.70 11.06
CA ASP A 461 -4.28 19.75 11.62
C ASP A 461 -3.06 19.48 10.70
N ASP A 462 -3.10 19.93 9.46
CA ASP A 462 -1.95 19.79 8.58
C ASP A 462 -0.77 20.69 9.02
N ALA A 463 -1.04 21.78 9.77
CA ALA A 463 -0.04 22.68 10.30
C ALA A 463 0.90 22.01 11.35
N VAL A 464 0.49 20.92 12.01
CA VAL A 464 1.34 20.23 13.02
C VAL A 464 2.42 19.33 12.40
N ARG A 465 2.45 19.18 11.08
CA ARG A 465 3.49 18.38 10.38
C ARG A 465 4.87 19.04 10.39
N SER A 466 4.94 20.32 10.73
CA SER A 466 6.16 21.08 10.80
C SER A 466 7.13 20.54 11.88
N ALA A 467 8.43 20.75 11.63
CA ALA A 467 9.45 20.59 12.66
C ALA A 467 9.42 21.75 13.67
N ASN A 468 8.95 22.95 13.27
CA ASN A 468 8.98 24.14 14.13
C ASN A 468 8.05 24.04 15.31
N VAL A 469 6.86 23.42 15.17
CA VAL A 469 5.94 23.20 16.31
C VAL A 469 6.58 22.34 17.42
N LYS A 470 7.59 21.53 17.09
CA LYS A 470 8.29 20.62 18.00
C LYS A 470 9.51 21.26 18.66
N ASP A 471 9.90 22.44 18.23
CA ASP A 471 11.08 23.13 18.76
C ASP A 471 10.74 23.87 20.06
N ALA A 472 11.40 23.46 21.15
CA ALA A 472 11.18 24.05 22.49
C ALA A 472 11.66 25.50 22.60
N ARG A 473 12.51 26.00 21.69
CA ARG A 473 13.02 27.38 21.69
C ARG A 473 11.95 28.41 21.33
N PHE A 474 10.87 28.00 20.65
CA PHE A 474 9.77 28.90 20.33
C PHE A 474 8.80 29.01 21.51
N ALA A 475 8.45 30.27 21.85
CA ALA A 475 7.55 30.62 22.90
C ALA A 475 6.27 31.34 22.40
N ARG A 476 6.32 31.93 21.21
CA ARG A 476 5.22 32.70 20.62
C ARG A 476 4.85 32.19 19.24
N VAL A 477 3.60 32.43 18.87
CA VAL A 477 3.09 32.05 17.56
C VAL A 477 2.11 33.06 17.01
N GLY A 478 2.24 33.33 15.70
CA GLY A 478 1.21 33.98 14.89
C GLY A 478 0.68 33.00 13.87
N VAL A 479 -0.62 33.03 13.65
CA VAL A 479 -1.33 32.17 12.72
C VAL A 479 -2.22 33.00 11.81
N GLY A 480 -2.06 32.82 10.50
CA GLY A 480 -2.93 33.38 9.48
C GLY A 480 -3.48 32.29 8.59
N VAL A 481 -4.79 32.28 8.41
CA VAL A 481 -5.48 31.30 7.57
C VAL A 481 -6.47 32.00 6.64
N VAL A 482 -6.38 31.70 5.36
CA VAL A 482 -7.31 32.18 4.33
C VAL A 482 -7.86 30.98 3.57
N ALA A 483 -9.18 30.87 3.49
CA ALA A 483 -9.83 29.84 2.70
C ALA A 483 -9.93 30.26 1.22
N GLY A 484 -9.74 29.33 0.32
CA GLY A 484 -9.88 29.59 -1.12
C GLY A 484 -9.55 28.39 -1.98
N ASP A 485 -9.96 28.45 -3.23
CA ASP A 485 -9.62 27.44 -4.24
C ASP A 485 -8.20 27.69 -4.76
N SER A 486 -7.57 26.62 -5.23
CA SER A 486 -6.28 26.64 -5.89
C SER A 486 -6.37 25.88 -7.22
N ALA A 487 -5.80 26.43 -8.27
CA ALA A 487 -5.69 25.74 -9.54
C ALA A 487 -4.75 24.53 -9.43
N ARG A 488 -3.69 24.66 -8.61
CA ARG A 488 -2.67 23.64 -8.40
C ARG A 488 -3.05 22.60 -7.35
N PHE A 489 -3.66 23.03 -6.23
CA PHE A 489 -3.89 22.16 -5.06
C PHE A 489 -5.35 21.73 -4.89
N GLY A 490 -6.29 22.25 -5.69
CA GLY A 490 -7.70 21.86 -5.74
C GLY A 490 -8.63 22.77 -4.95
N LYS A 491 -9.88 22.33 -4.82
CA LYS A 491 -10.97 23.11 -4.18
C LYS A 491 -10.90 23.10 -2.65
N ALA A 492 -11.53 24.11 -2.02
CA ALA A 492 -11.71 24.24 -0.58
C ALA A 492 -10.40 24.07 0.20
N ARG A 493 -9.37 24.85 -0.15
CA ARG A 493 -8.07 24.84 0.54
C ARG A 493 -7.97 25.89 1.61
N LEU A 494 -7.18 25.58 2.64
CA LEU A 494 -6.72 26.53 3.63
C LEU A 494 -5.28 26.93 3.27
N TRP A 495 -5.08 28.22 3.03
CA TRP A 495 -3.77 28.83 2.89
C TRP A 495 -3.33 29.24 4.28
N ILE A 496 -2.36 28.54 4.84
CA ILE A 496 -1.95 28.68 6.23
C ILE A 496 -0.52 29.20 6.28
N ALA A 497 -0.29 30.28 7.00
CA ALA A 497 1.02 30.72 7.41
C ALA A 497 1.10 30.67 8.94
N VAL A 498 2.21 30.15 9.47
CA VAL A 498 2.50 30.07 10.90
C VAL A 498 3.87 30.68 11.12
N VAL A 499 3.95 31.67 12.00
CA VAL A 499 5.19 32.38 12.36
C VAL A 499 5.49 32.07 13.82
N TYR A 500 6.67 31.51 14.07
CA TYR A 500 7.15 31.17 15.41
C TYR A 500 8.27 32.12 15.81
N THR A 501 8.28 32.54 17.08
CA THR A 501 9.39 33.34 17.65
C THR A 501 9.71 32.92 19.09
N ASP A 502 10.86 33.37 19.59
CA ASP A 502 11.24 33.31 21.00
C ASP A 502 10.36 34.19 21.90
#